data_264f292eb6bb77b6bd0f6e03e9c8fe5a
#
_entry.id   264f292eb6bb77b6bd0f6e03e9c8fe5a
#
_cell.length_a   1.000
_cell.length_b   1.000
_cell.length_c   1.000
_cell.angle_alpha   90.00
_cell.angle_beta   90.00
_cell.angle_gamma   90.00
#
_symmetry.space_group_name_H-M   'P 1'
#
loop_
_entity.id
_entity.type
_entity.pdbx_description
1 polymer ?
#
loop_
_entity_poly.entity_id
_entity_poly.type
_entity_poly.pdbx_seq_one_letter_code
_entity_poly.pdbx_strand_id
1 'polypeptide(L)'
;MQSDYDNSASGYIVDSFEGISQVFTDVEILNTSETNVVARAKRYGRWWLLKGLNRQVANEVAYQQRLRKELELLMQLQHPFVVAAAGLEHVDNIGDCIVMEYVEGKTLKEWLQATHPRKERRRVAMEMAEAVGYIHSKGIVHRDLKPENIIITSNGDNVKLIDFGLADTDSHTILKQPAGTLKYMAPEQMQTAVADVRNDIYSLGVIFIQMNLKWGAITKRCQLPLERRYQNVSDLTDAIKKREKRNSVLAWAFIILLVLVLAIMVYAQSVRVGELSRQVDSNRQDQVGMQERMQARIQGTESSLNDSLEKVTIANQKLQEKQQAQNAKRKRIDDAIANGRIIIDKTLHAAGVKQHLDTLKNFAYFRDDVFHRISGVYEVCNQYLKTISKDFTENEMAEITNTLLIYQGNKVKEFWERYDKMKETYDKAIMQGN
;
A
#
# COMPACT_ATOMS: atom_id res chain seq x y z
N MET A 1 56.92 -50.46 -36.28
CA MET A 1 56.91 -49.35 -35.32
C MET A 1 55.45 -49.07 -34.97
N GLN A 2 55.03 -49.71 -33.91
CA GLN A 2 53.71 -49.58 -33.30
C GLN A 2 53.86 -48.47 -32.25
N SER A 3 53.08 -47.43 -32.35
CA SER A 3 52.98 -46.38 -31.35
C SER A 3 51.76 -46.68 -30.47
N ASP A 4 52.06 -47.06 -29.24
CA ASP A 4 51.11 -47.16 -28.14
C ASP A 4 50.50 -45.77 -27.86
N TYR A 5 49.21 -45.64 -28.05
CA TYR A 5 48.42 -44.55 -27.48
C TYR A 5 47.91 -44.99 -26.10
N ASP A 6 48.51 -44.42 -25.11
CA ASP A 6 48.18 -44.57 -23.72
C ASP A 6 46.78 -43.99 -23.44
N ASN A 7 45.88 -44.85 -23.05
CA ASN A 7 44.44 -44.57 -22.82
C ASN A 7 44.21 -44.41 -21.32
N SER A 8 44.83 -43.36 -20.73
CA SER A 8 44.74 -43.07 -19.28
C SER A 8 43.96 -41.79 -18.95
N ALA A 9 42.87 -41.50 -19.65
CA ALA A 9 42.03 -40.37 -19.38
C ALA A 9 40.53 -40.69 -19.19
N SER A 10 40.20 -41.84 -18.59
CA SER A 10 38.76 -42.15 -18.37
C SER A 10 38.44 -42.51 -16.91
N GLY A 11 39.18 -41.93 -15.95
CA GLY A 11 39.05 -42.31 -14.55
C GLY A 11 38.48 -41.27 -13.58
N TYR A 12 38.00 -40.11 -14.02
CA TYR A 12 37.71 -39.00 -13.08
C TYR A 12 36.31 -38.41 -13.06
N ILE A 13 35.30 -39.00 -13.73
CA ILE A 13 33.97 -38.37 -13.73
C ILE A 13 32.85 -39.27 -13.18
N VAL A 14 33.12 -40.50 -12.74
CA VAL A 14 32.03 -41.40 -12.33
C VAL A 14 31.71 -41.38 -10.84
N ASP A 15 32.66 -40.98 -9.96
CA ASP A 15 32.45 -41.08 -8.50
C ASP A 15 31.78 -39.89 -7.82
N SER A 16 31.45 -38.80 -8.56
CA SER A 16 30.83 -37.61 -7.94
C SER A 16 29.30 -37.60 -8.02
N PHE A 17 28.66 -38.56 -8.66
CA PHE A 17 27.21 -38.69 -8.74
C PHE A 17 26.63 -39.87 -7.94
N GLU A 18 27.44 -40.63 -7.25
CA GLU A 18 26.97 -41.64 -6.31
C GLU A 18 26.25 -41.00 -5.14
N GLY A 19 24.93 -40.96 -5.16
CA GLY A 19 24.06 -40.43 -4.14
C GLY A 19 22.93 -39.53 -4.66
N ILE A 20 22.95 -39.11 -5.91
CA ILE A 20 21.84 -38.34 -6.50
C ILE A 20 20.89 -39.32 -7.19
N SER A 21 19.84 -39.74 -6.49
CA SER A 21 18.83 -40.64 -7.06
C SER A 21 18.10 -39.99 -8.23
N GLN A 22 18.11 -40.67 -9.38
CA GLN A 22 17.26 -40.30 -10.54
C GLN A 22 15.79 -40.70 -10.32
N VAL A 23 15.51 -41.53 -9.34
CA VAL A 23 14.18 -42.01 -8.95
C VAL A 23 13.57 -41.01 -7.95
N PHE A 24 12.26 -40.89 -7.98
CA PHE A 24 11.56 -40.13 -6.95
C PHE A 24 11.61 -40.84 -5.60
N THR A 25 12.02 -40.10 -4.56
CA THR A 25 12.06 -40.55 -3.17
C THR A 25 11.14 -39.64 -2.32
N ASP A 26 10.91 -40.04 -1.07
CA ASP A 26 10.11 -39.26 -0.10
C ASP A 26 8.72 -38.88 -0.68
N VAL A 27 8.03 -39.85 -1.28
CA VAL A 27 6.71 -39.59 -1.87
C VAL A 27 5.68 -39.39 -0.79
N GLU A 28 5.11 -38.18 -0.74
CA GLU A 28 4.08 -37.78 0.23
C GLU A 28 2.80 -37.38 -0.52
N ILE A 29 1.70 -38.05 -0.24
CA ILE A 29 0.38 -37.68 -0.79
C ILE A 29 -0.09 -36.40 -0.09
N LEU A 30 -0.32 -35.35 -0.87
CA LEU A 30 -0.82 -34.07 -0.38
C LEU A 30 -2.35 -33.99 -0.42
N ASN A 31 -2.94 -34.54 -1.48
CA ASN A 31 -4.40 -34.54 -1.66
C ASN A 31 -4.83 -35.70 -2.56
N THR A 32 -6.04 -36.20 -2.29
CA THR A 32 -6.70 -37.19 -3.15
C THR A 32 -8.15 -36.75 -3.35
N SER A 33 -8.55 -36.60 -4.59
CA SER A 33 -9.92 -36.35 -5.03
C SER A 33 -10.50 -37.55 -5.71
N GLU A 34 -11.76 -37.46 -6.15
CA GLU A 34 -12.40 -38.52 -6.93
C GLU A 34 -11.63 -38.85 -8.23
N THR A 35 -10.97 -37.85 -8.82
CA THR A 35 -10.31 -38.00 -10.14
C THR A 35 -8.78 -37.95 -10.09
N ASN A 36 -8.20 -37.23 -9.15
CA ASN A 36 -6.78 -36.95 -9.13
C ASN A 36 -6.13 -37.33 -7.79
N VAL A 37 -4.86 -37.70 -7.85
CA VAL A 37 -3.94 -37.80 -6.73
C VAL A 37 -2.85 -36.74 -6.94
N VAL A 38 -2.61 -35.93 -5.92
CA VAL A 38 -1.54 -34.94 -5.88
C VAL A 38 -0.56 -35.33 -4.77
N ALA A 39 0.70 -35.49 -5.14
CA ALA A 39 1.77 -35.84 -4.22
C ALA A 39 2.95 -34.87 -4.40
N ARG A 40 3.84 -34.82 -3.41
CA ARG A 40 5.18 -34.28 -3.60
C ARG A 40 6.20 -35.39 -3.42
N ALA A 41 7.30 -35.29 -4.13
CA ALA A 41 8.39 -36.24 -4.05
C ALA A 41 9.73 -35.53 -4.28
N LYS A 42 10.81 -36.11 -3.77
CA LYS A 42 12.15 -35.60 -4.02
C LYS A 42 12.81 -36.30 -5.19
N ARG A 43 13.51 -35.51 -6.02
CA ARG A 43 14.43 -35.99 -7.05
C ARG A 43 15.59 -35.01 -7.18
N TYR A 44 16.80 -35.48 -7.19
CA TYR A 44 18.02 -34.66 -7.17
C TYR A 44 18.06 -33.64 -6.01
N GLY A 45 17.59 -34.06 -4.83
CA GLY A 45 17.53 -33.21 -3.64
C GLY A 45 16.48 -32.10 -3.67
N ARG A 46 15.69 -31.99 -4.73
CA ARG A 46 14.65 -30.99 -4.93
C ARG A 46 13.25 -31.62 -4.87
N TRP A 47 12.30 -30.87 -4.25
CA TRP A 47 10.90 -31.24 -4.27
C TRP A 47 10.26 -31.00 -5.64
N TRP A 48 9.43 -31.96 -6.06
CA TRP A 48 8.59 -31.91 -7.25
C TRP A 48 7.15 -32.16 -6.84
N LEU A 49 6.21 -31.59 -7.58
CA LEU A 49 4.80 -31.93 -7.49
C LEU A 49 4.46 -32.97 -8.54
N LEU A 50 3.76 -33.99 -8.12
CA LEU A 50 3.27 -35.08 -8.96
C LEU A 50 1.75 -35.02 -8.98
N LYS A 51 1.14 -34.85 -10.17
CA LYS A 51 -0.31 -34.89 -10.37
C LYS A 51 -0.67 -36.08 -11.26
N GLY A 52 -1.24 -37.10 -10.66
CA GLY A 52 -1.69 -38.30 -11.32
C GLY A 52 -3.20 -38.50 -11.23
N LEU A 53 -3.71 -39.56 -11.86
CA LEU A 53 -5.11 -39.94 -11.77
C LEU A 53 -5.36 -40.81 -10.52
N ASN A 54 -6.54 -40.66 -9.91
CA ASN A 54 -6.97 -41.59 -8.88
C ASN A 54 -7.13 -42.98 -9.48
N ARG A 55 -6.76 -44.03 -8.73
CA ARG A 55 -6.83 -45.44 -9.16
C ARG A 55 -8.19 -45.82 -9.71
N GLN A 56 -9.27 -45.21 -9.22
CA GLN A 56 -10.63 -45.49 -9.69
C GLN A 56 -10.87 -45.09 -11.15
N VAL A 57 -10.22 -44.06 -11.63
CA VAL A 57 -10.37 -43.50 -12.99
C VAL A 57 -9.12 -43.63 -13.85
N ALA A 58 -8.03 -44.15 -13.31
CA ALA A 58 -6.73 -44.23 -13.98
C ALA A 58 -6.76 -45.02 -15.30
N ASN A 59 -7.64 -45.99 -15.40
CA ASN A 59 -7.79 -46.82 -16.61
C ASN A 59 -8.82 -46.26 -17.59
N GLU A 60 -9.51 -45.18 -17.27
CA GLU A 60 -10.47 -44.54 -18.15
C GLU A 60 -9.80 -43.64 -19.18
N VAL A 61 -9.95 -43.92 -20.44
CA VAL A 61 -9.33 -43.22 -21.57
C VAL A 61 -9.63 -41.70 -21.52
N ALA A 62 -10.84 -41.34 -21.15
CA ALA A 62 -11.23 -39.92 -21.06
C ALA A 62 -10.39 -39.13 -20.04
N TYR A 63 -10.09 -39.70 -18.87
CA TYR A 63 -9.28 -39.02 -17.84
C TYR A 63 -7.79 -39.02 -18.24
N GLN A 64 -7.30 -40.12 -18.88
CA GLN A 64 -5.92 -40.13 -19.39
C GLN A 64 -5.72 -39.08 -20.49
N GLN A 65 -6.67 -38.91 -21.39
CA GLN A 65 -6.63 -37.85 -22.40
C GLN A 65 -6.62 -36.45 -21.79
N ARG A 66 -7.44 -36.23 -20.74
CA ARG A 66 -7.43 -34.94 -20.01
C ARG A 66 -6.09 -34.68 -19.36
N LEU A 67 -5.49 -35.67 -18.70
CA LEU A 67 -4.19 -35.50 -18.05
C LEU A 67 -3.10 -35.13 -19.08
N ARG A 68 -3.10 -35.85 -20.24
CA ARG A 68 -2.16 -35.55 -21.34
C ARG A 68 -2.38 -34.15 -21.90
N LYS A 69 -3.62 -33.73 -22.08
CA LYS A 69 -3.97 -32.43 -22.62
C LYS A 69 -3.59 -31.31 -21.64
N GLU A 70 -3.79 -31.51 -20.34
CA GLU A 70 -3.29 -30.57 -19.30
C GLU A 70 -1.77 -30.45 -19.41
N LEU A 71 -1.02 -31.54 -19.56
CA LEU A 71 0.42 -31.48 -19.78
C LEU A 71 0.78 -30.70 -21.06
N GLU A 72 0.11 -30.99 -22.18
CA GLU A 72 0.35 -30.29 -23.45
C GLU A 72 0.18 -28.80 -23.34
N LEU A 73 -0.82 -28.33 -22.57
CA LEU A 73 -1.01 -26.93 -22.25
C LEU A 73 0.13 -26.39 -21.39
N LEU A 74 0.46 -27.08 -20.31
CA LEU A 74 1.53 -26.66 -19.39
C LEU A 74 2.90 -26.58 -20.07
N MET A 75 3.21 -27.48 -20.97
CA MET A 75 4.48 -27.49 -21.73
C MET A 75 4.65 -26.29 -22.67
N GLN A 76 3.56 -25.63 -23.04
CA GLN A 76 3.59 -24.38 -23.82
C GLN A 76 3.83 -23.12 -22.97
N LEU A 77 3.77 -23.27 -21.64
CA LEU A 77 3.80 -22.16 -20.71
C LEU A 77 5.17 -22.06 -20.03
N GLN A 78 5.78 -20.87 -20.15
CA GLN A 78 7.01 -20.52 -19.45
C GLN A 78 6.89 -19.08 -18.93
N HIS A 79 6.55 -18.94 -17.66
CA HIS A 79 6.33 -17.63 -17.05
C HIS A 79 6.62 -17.68 -15.55
N PRO A 80 7.23 -16.65 -14.94
CA PRO A 80 7.56 -16.67 -13.52
C PRO A 80 6.34 -16.87 -12.60
N PHE A 81 5.16 -16.43 -13.02
CA PHE A 81 3.91 -16.53 -12.26
C PHE A 81 3.00 -17.69 -12.68
N VAL A 82 3.48 -18.61 -13.48
CA VAL A 82 2.77 -19.83 -13.88
C VAL A 82 3.62 -21.04 -13.49
N VAL A 83 2.98 -22.10 -13.02
CA VAL A 83 3.68 -23.34 -12.67
C VAL A 83 4.32 -23.96 -13.90
N ALA A 84 5.57 -24.45 -13.76
CA ALA A 84 6.29 -25.12 -14.82
C ALA A 84 6.12 -26.65 -14.72
N ALA A 85 5.78 -27.30 -15.84
CA ALA A 85 5.80 -28.76 -15.94
C ALA A 85 7.13 -29.26 -16.55
N ALA A 86 7.60 -30.39 -16.05
CA ALA A 86 8.79 -31.08 -16.55
C ALA A 86 8.46 -32.18 -17.55
N GLY A 87 7.30 -32.83 -17.43
CA GLY A 87 6.87 -33.89 -18.33
C GLY A 87 5.87 -34.84 -17.70
N LEU A 88 5.60 -35.96 -18.40
CA LEU A 88 4.79 -37.09 -17.92
C LEU A 88 5.74 -38.22 -17.55
N GLU A 89 5.60 -38.75 -16.35
CA GLU A 89 6.41 -39.88 -15.89
C GLU A 89 5.54 -40.87 -15.13
N HIS A 90 5.95 -42.13 -15.16
CA HIS A 90 5.33 -43.17 -14.34
C HIS A 90 6.03 -43.21 -13.00
N VAL A 91 5.28 -43.04 -11.91
CA VAL A 91 5.80 -43.10 -10.55
C VAL A 91 5.11 -44.21 -9.77
N ASP A 92 5.87 -45.07 -9.13
CA ASP A 92 5.35 -46.19 -8.36
C ASP A 92 4.31 -45.69 -7.33
N ASN A 93 3.23 -46.45 -7.19
CA ASN A 93 2.09 -46.15 -6.31
C ASN A 93 1.20 -44.95 -6.71
N ILE A 94 1.61 -44.09 -7.65
CA ILE A 94 0.79 -43.02 -8.21
C ILE A 94 0.29 -43.36 -9.62
N GLY A 95 1.13 -43.97 -10.43
CA GLY A 95 0.89 -44.21 -11.85
C GLY A 95 1.45 -43.10 -12.72
N ASP A 96 0.89 -42.96 -13.93
CA ASP A 96 1.28 -41.88 -14.84
C ASP A 96 0.87 -40.52 -14.24
N CYS A 97 1.85 -39.64 -14.08
CA CYS A 97 1.64 -38.34 -13.46
C CYS A 97 2.40 -37.23 -14.21
N ILE A 98 1.83 -36.03 -14.19
CA ILE A 98 2.51 -34.82 -14.59
C ILE A 98 3.49 -34.46 -13.49
N VAL A 99 4.75 -34.31 -13.85
CA VAL A 99 5.81 -33.81 -12.98
C VAL A 99 5.90 -32.31 -13.14
N MET A 100 5.77 -31.57 -12.05
CA MET A 100 5.78 -30.12 -12.03
C MET A 100 6.71 -29.58 -10.94
N GLU A 101 7.09 -28.31 -11.04
CA GLU A 101 7.78 -27.63 -9.95
C GLU A 101 6.90 -27.68 -8.69
N TYR A 102 7.52 -28.05 -7.56
CA TYR A 102 6.87 -27.88 -6.25
C TYR A 102 7.00 -26.43 -5.80
N VAL A 103 5.89 -25.77 -5.62
CA VAL A 103 5.83 -24.38 -5.19
C VAL A 103 5.62 -24.35 -3.68
N GLU A 104 6.65 -23.98 -2.95
CA GLU A 104 6.54 -23.77 -1.50
C GLU A 104 5.82 -22.45 -1.22
N GLY A 105 4.71 -22.52 -0.51
CA GLY A 105 3.88 -21.34 -0.26
C GLY A 105 2.53 -21.70 0.36
N LYS A 106 1.66 -20.70 0.39
CA LYS A 106 0.26 -20.82 0.82
C LYS A 106 -0.65 -20.54 -0.36
N THR A 107 -1.79 -21.19 -0.40
CA THR A 107 -2.83 -20.81 -1.36
C THR A 107 -3.25 -19.35 -1.10
N LEU A 108 -3.69 -18.64 -2.13
CA LEU A 108 -4.24 -17.29 -1.96
C LEU A 108 -5.42 -17.29 -0.98
N LYS A 109 -6.17 -18.40 -0.89
CA LYS A 109 -7.24 -18.58 0.09
C LYS A 109 -6.73 -18.52 1.53
N GLU A 110 -5.65 -19.21 1.82
CA GLU A 110 -4.98 -19.20 3.14
C GLU A 110 -4.31 -17.86 3.40
N TRP A 111 -3.66 -17.32 2.39
CA TRP A 111 -3.01 -16.02 2.46
C TRP A 111 -4.00 -14.90 2.82
N LEU A 112 -5.22 -14.94 2.25
CA LEU A 112 -6.28 -13.98 2.52
C LEU A 112 -6.87 -14.08 3.95
N GLN A 113 -6.57 -15.12 4.71
CA GLN A 113 -6.96 -15.23 6.13
C GLN A 113 -6.16 -14.28 7.01
N ALA A 114 -4.94 -13.91 6.59
CA ALA A 114 -4.14 -12.90 7.25
C ALA A 114 -4.41 -11.51 6.66
N THR A 115 -4.03 -10.49 7.41
CA THR A 115 -4.15 -9.11 6.92
C THR A 115 -2.84 -8.67 6.28
N HIS A 116 -2.93 -8.18 5.06
CA HIS A 116 -1.77 -7.74 4.28
C HIS A 116 -1.86 -6.25 3.94
N PRO A 117 -0.73 -5.53 3.85
CA PRO A 117 -0.68 -4.15 3.38
C PRO A 117 -1.33 -4.02 2.00
N ARG A 118 -2.01 -2.92 1.75
CA ARG A 118 -2.66 -2.68 0.44
C ARG A 118 -1.66 -2.75 -0.72
N LYS A 119 -0.43 -2.30 -0.51
CA LYS A 119 0.64 -2.34 -1.53
C LYS A 119 0.94 -3.78 -1.95
N GLU A 120 1.04 -4.69 -0.99
CA GLU A 120 1.30 -6.10 -1.21
C GLU A 120 0.12 -6.79 -1.92
N ARG A 121 -1.10 -6.61 -1.40
CA ARG A 121 -2.32 -7.12 -2.05
C ARG A 121 -2.44 -6.66 -3.51
N ARG A 122 -2.07 -5.39 -3.77
CA ARG A 122 -2.06 -4.85 -5.12
C ARG A 122 -1.00 -5.52 -5.99
N ARG A 123 0.22 -5.74 -5.49
CA ARG A 123 1.28 -6.43 -6.21
C ARG A 123 0.83 -7.83 -6.62
N VAL A 124 0.35 -8.61 -5.66
CA VAL A 124 -0.20 -9.95 -5.90
C VAL A 124 -1.32 -9.92 -6.94
N ALA A 125 -2.24 -8.97 -6.88
CA ALA A 125 -3.31 -8.83 -7.87
C ALA A 125 -2.79 -8.52 -9.28
N MET A 126 -1.75 -7.70 -9.39
CA MET A 126 -1.15 -7.39 -10.69
C MET A 126 -0.36 -8.57 -11.26
N GLU A 127 0.37 -9.31 -10.43
CA GLU A 127 1.06 -10.55 -10.83
C GLU A 127 0.07 -11.62 -11.30
N MET A 128 -1.09 -11.77 -10.62
CA MET A 128 -2.17 -12.64 -11.10
C MET A 128 -2.69 -12.22 -12.47
N ALA A 129 -2.95 -10.90 -12.65
CA ALA A 129 -3.40 -10.38 -13.92
C ALA A 129 -2.35 -10.61 -15.02
N GLU A 130 -1.06 -10.47 -14.71
CA GLU A 130 0.04 -10.75 -15.64
C GLU A 130 0.10 -12.21 -16.02
N ALA A 131 0.00 -13.13 -15.06
CA ALA A 131 -0.07 -14.56 -15.33
C ALA A 131 -1.24 -14.93 -16.26
N VAL A 132 -2.44 -14.39 -15.97
CA VAL A 132 -3.63 -14.64 -16.78
C VAL A 132 -3.49 -14.02 -18.17
N GLY A 133 -2.96 -12.80 -18.26
CA GLY A 133 -2.67 -12.16 -19.55
C GLY A 133 -1.69 -12.95 -20.39
N TYR A 134 -0.68 -13.56 -19.77
CA TYR A 134 0.28 -14.42 -20.45
C TYR A 134 -0.37 -15.67 -21.02
N ILE A 135 -1.17 -16.43 -20.24
CA ILE A 135 -1.83 -17.63 -20.76
C ILE A 135 -2.82 -17.30 -21.87
N HIS A 136 -3.54 -16.15 -21.76
CA HIS A 136 -4.42 -15.67 -22.82
C HIS A 136 -3.66 -15.36 -24.12
N SER A 137 -2.42 -14.82 -24.02
CA SER A 137 -1.57 -14.60 -25.20
C SER A 137 -1.14 -15.88 -25.91
N LYS A 138 -1.23 -17.03 -25.22
CA LYS A 138 -1.01 -18.37 -25.75
C LYS A 138 -2.32 -19.04 -26.24
N GLY A 139 -3.44 -18.31 -26.22
CA GLY A 139 -4.75 -18.85 -26.60
C GLY A 139 -5.38 -19.76 -25.52
N ILE A 140 -4.84 -19.78 -24.32
CA ILE A 140 -5.31 -20.64 -23.23
C ILE A 140 -6.21 -19.83 -22.29
N VAL A 141 -7.40 -20.33 -21.99
CA VAL A 141 -8.34 -19.79 -20.99
C VAL A 141 -8.35 -20.73 -19.79
N HIS A 142 -8.12 -20.21 -18.59
CA HIS A 142 -7.98 -21.05 -17.40
C HIS A 142 -9.29 -21.68 -16.94
N ARG A 143 -10.39 -20.94 -16.96
CA ARG A 143 -11.77 -21.35 -16.61
C ARG A 143 -12.05 -21.74 -15.15
N ASP A 144 -11.02 -21.97 -14.34
CA ASP A 144 -11.16 -22.31 -12.92
C ASP A 144 -10.28 -21.41 -12.04
N LEU A 145 -10.26 -20.10 -12.33
CA LEU A 145 -9.55 -19.15 -11.50
C LEU A 145 -10.26 -18.96 -10.16
N LYS A 146 -9.60 -19.40 -9.10
CA LYS A 146 -10.05 -19.27 -7.72
C LYS A 146 -8.86 -19.18 -6.77
N PRO A 147 -9.02 -18.70 -5.54
CA PRO A 147 -7.91 -18.56 -4.61
C PRO A 147 -7.15 -19.85 -4.28
N GLU A 148 -7.81 -21.00 -4.41
CA GLU A 148 -7.20 -22.32 -4.22
C GLU A 148 -6.18 -22.67 -5.33
N ASN A 149 -6.37 -22.15 -6.54
CA ASN A 149 -5.51 -22.41 -7.70
C ASN A 149 -4.40 -21.37 -7.89
N ILE A 150 -4.13 -20.58 -6.86
CA ILE A 150 -3.10 -19.54 -6.85
C ILE A 150 -2.27 -19.75 -5.58
N ILE A 151 -0.96 -19.95 -5.72
CA ILE A 151 -0.03 -20.04 -4.60
C ILE A 151 0.70 -18.71 -4.45
N ILE A 152 0.84 -18.26 -3.22
CA ILE A 152 1.73 -17.18 -2.83
C ILE A 152 2.97 -17.81 -2.24
N THR A 153 4.11 -17.67 -2.91
CA THR A 153 5.36 -18.33 -2.57
C THR A 153 5.91 -17.85 -1.23
N SER A 154 6.50 -18.76 -0.45
CA SER A 154 7.17 -18.42 0.81
C SER A 154 8.41 -17.54 0.59
N ASN A 155 9.00 -17.58 -0.60
CA ASN A 155 10.14 -16.76 -0.98
C ASN A 155 9.65 -15.60 -1.86
N GLY A 156 9.51 -14.41 -1.25
CA GLY A 156 9.18 -13.17 -1.94
C GLY A 156 7.70 -12.92 -2.18
N ASP A 157 6.80 -13.76 -1.66
CA ASP A 157 5.34 -13.62 -1.80
C ASP A 157 4.85 -13.46 -3.26
N ASN A 158 5.54 -14.10 -4.21
CA ASN A 158 5.17 -14.03 -5.62
C ASN A 158 4.00 -14.97 -5.92
N VAL A 159 3.23 -14.62 -6.93
CA VAL A 159 2.14 -15.45 -7.43
C VAL A 159 2.68 -16.65 -8.21
N LYS A 160 2.05 -17.81 -8.04
CA LYS A 160 2.13 -18.95 -8.95
C LYS A 160 0.73 -19.45 -9.27
N LEU A 161 0.34 -19.33 -10.52
CA LEU A 161 -0.91 -19.88 -11.05
C LEU A 161 -0.70 -21.38 -11.27
N ILE A 162 -1.57 -22.18 -10.69
CA ILE A 162 -1.51 -23.64 -10.73
C ILE A 162 -2.84 -24.20 -11.26
N ASP A 163 -2.84 -25.46 -11.65
CA ASP A 163 -4.01 -26.26 -12.02
C ASP A 163 -4.77 -25.79 -13.27
N PHE A 164 -4.43 -26.40 -14.40
CA PHE A 164 -5.01 -26.16 -15.71
C PHE A 164 -6.02 -27.25 -16.14
N GLY A 165 -6.50 -28.04 -15.18
CA GLY A 165 -7.35 -29.20 -15.45
C GLY A 165 -8.69 -28.90 -16.13
N LEU A 166 -9.15 -27.64 -16.12
CA LEU A 166 -10.38 -27.20 -16.78
C LEU A 166 -10.15 -26.30 -18.00
N ALA A 167 -8.90 -26.01 -18.33
CA ALA A 167 -8.59 -25.11 -19.45
C ALA A 167 -9.15 -25.54 -20.81
N ASP A 168 -9.46 -26.85 -20.95
CA ASP A 168 -10.02 -27.41 -22.19
C ASP A 168 -11.12 -28.48 -21.92
N THR A 169 -12.08 -28.19 -21.04
CA THR A 169 -13.14 -29.15 -20.68
C THR A 169 -14.52 -28.71 -21.18
N ASP A 170 -15.36 -29.72 -21.44
CA ASP A 170 -16.74 -29.54 -21.84
C ASP A 170 -17.62 -29.00 -20.72
N SER A 171 -18.73 -28.31 -21.06
CA SER A 171 -19.68 -27.71 -20.13
C SER A 171 -20.24 -28.69 -19.08
N HIS A 172 -20.40 -29.97 -19.43
CA HIS A 172 -20.91 -30.99 -18.48
C HIS A 172 -19.95 -31.23 -17.28
N THR A 173 -18.64 -31.12 -17.49
CA THR A 173 -17.66 -31.24 -16.39
C THR A 173 -17.64 -30.00 -15.48
N ILE A 174 -17.91 -28.85 -16.08
CA ILE A 174 -17.99 -27.59 -15.35
C ILE A 174 -19.14 -27.59 -14.34
N LEU A 175 -20.30 -28.15 -14.73
CA LEU A 175 -21.50 -28.19 -13.87
C LEU A 175 -21.38 -29.15 -12.66
N LYS A 176 -20.38 -30.03 -12.63
CA LYS A 176 -20.09 -30.93 -11.50
C LYS A 176 -19.14 -30.32 -10.46
N GLN A 177 -18.78 -29.04 -10.61
CA GLN A 177 -17.88 -28.36 -9.67
C GLN A 177 -18.52 -28.18 -8.29
N PRO A 178 -17.74 -28.25 -7.20
CA PRO A 178 -18.22 -27.94 -5.86
C PRO A 178 -18.82 -26.54 -5.79
N ALA A 179 -19.86 -26.35 -4.96
CA ALA A 179 -20.58 -25.09 -4.79
C ALA A 179 -19.66 -23.89 -4.50
N GLY A 180 -18.51 -24.11 -3.83
CA GLY A 180 -17.51 -23.08 -3.56
C GLY A 180 -16.83 -22.52 -4.80
N THR A 181 -16.68 -23.31 -5.85
CA THR A 181 -16.07 -22.90 -7.13
C THR A 181 -17.04 -22.01 -7.93
N LEU A 182 -18.33 -22.26 -7.85
CA LEU A 182 -19.36 -21.52 -8.59
C LEU A 182 -19.34 -20.02 -8.30
N LYS A 183 -18.85 -19.59 -7.13
CA LYS A 183 -18.72 -18.18 -6.77
C LYS A 183 -17.79 -17.39 -7.71
N TYR A 184 -16.78 -18.04 -8.25
CA TYR A 184 -15.77 -17.39 -9.13
C TYR A 184 -16.10 -17.56 -10.61
N MET A 185 -17.02 -18.45 -10.93
CA MET A 185 -17.39 -18.80 -12.29
C MET A 185 -18.26 -17.72 -12.91
N ALA A 186 -17.96 -17.34 -14.14
CA ALA A 186 -18.77 -16.40 -14.89
C ALA A 186 -20.13 -17.04 -15.25
N PRO A 187 -21.25 -16.30 -15.17
CA PRO A 187 -22.60 -16.86 -15.40
C PRO A 187 -22.74 -17.55 -16.78
N GLU A 188 -22.10 -17.02 -17.80
CA GLU A 188 -22.12 -17.58 -19.15
C GLU A 188 -21.38 -18.91 -19.26
N GLN A 189 -20.38 -19.19 -18.40
CA GLN A 189 -19.70 -20.49 -18.36
C GLN A 189 -20.63 -21.65 -17.99
N MET A 190 -21.72 -21.35 -17.29
CA MET A 190 -22.73 -22.35 -16.94
C MET A 190 -23.63 -22.70 -18.13
N GLN A 191 -23.64 -21.85 -19.18
CA GLN A 191 -24.55 -21.97 -20.32
C GLN A 191 -23.86 -22.49 -21.59
N THR A 192 -22.55 -22.28 -21.71
CA THR A 192 -21.78 -22.63 -22.90
C THR A 192 -20.41 -23.21 -22.57
N ALA A 193 -20.00 -24.21 -23.36
CA ALA A 193 -18.65 -24.80 -23.30
C ALA A 193 -17.58 -23.93 -23.98
N VAL A 194 -17.97 -22.91 -24.74
CA VAL A 194 -17.03 -22.09 -25.49
C VAL A 194 -16.10 -21.32 -24.53
N ALA A 195 -14.80 -21.53 -24.75
CA ALA A 195 -13.79 -20.82 -23.97
C ALA A 195 -13.75 -19.35 -24.36
N ASP A 196 -13.87 -18.47 -23.38
CA ASP A 196 -13.78 -17.02 -23.56
C ASP A 196 -12.85 -16.43 -22.51
N VAL A 197 -11.83 -15.68 -22.92
CA VAL A 197 -10.87 -15.02 -22.02
C VAL A 197 -11.55 -14.15 -20.98
N ARG A 198 -12.74 -13.63 -21.28
CA ARG A 198 -13.54 -12.78 -20.38
C ARG A 198 -14.10 -13.56 -19.18
N ASN A 199 -14.14 -14.90 -19.24
CA ASN A 199 -14.50 -15.72 -18.08
C ASN A 199 -13.47 -15.56 -16.96
N ASP A 200 -12.19 -15.64 -17.29
CA ASP A 200 -11.11 -15.44 -16.33
C ASP A 200 -11.08 -13.99 -15.79
N ILE A 201 -11.45 -13.01 -16.62
CA ILE A 201 -11.59 -11.61 -16.17
C ILE A 201 -12.70 -11.46 -15.12
N TYR A 202 -13.80 -12.18 -15.26
CA TYR A 202 -14.84 -12.23 -14.23
C TYR A 202 -14.29 -12.78 -12.92
N SER A 203 -13.61 -13.92 -12.97
CA SER A 203 -13.01 -14.57 -11.81
C SER A 203 -11.99 -13.67 -11.12
N LEU A 204 -11.10 -13.00 -11.88
CA LEU A 204 -10.18 -11.98 -11.36
C LEU A 204 -10.93 -10.86 -10.63
N GLY A 205 -12.06 -10.39 -11.20
CA GLY A 205 -12.89 -9.36 -10.58
C GLY A 205 -13.41 -9.79 -9.20
N VAL A 206 -13.89 -11.03 -9.07
CA VAL A 206 -14.35 -11.61 -7.80
C VAL A 206 -13.20 -11.70 -6.79
N ILE A 207 -12.03 -12.22 -7.22
CA ILE A 207 -10.84 -12.33 -6.39
C ILE A 207 -10.38 -10.95 -5.90
N PHE A 208 -10.34 -9.94 -6.78
CA PHE A 208 -9.95 -8.57 -6.42
C PHE A 208 -10.89 -7.93 -5.39
N ILE A 209 -12.18 -8.26 -5.42
CA ILE A 209 -13.12 -7.84 -4.37
C ILE A 209 -12.74 -8.46 -3.02
N GLN A 210 -12.45 -9.77 -2.99
CA GLN A 210 -12.03 -10.45 -1.77
C GLN A 210 -10.71 -9.89 -1.21
N MET A 211 -9.81 -9.47 -2.09
CA MET A 211 -8.56 -8.82 -1.73
C MET A 211 -8.76 -7.40 -1.17
N ASN A 212 -9.98 -6.88 -1.16
CA ASN A 212 -10.31 -5.52 -0.65
C ASN A 212 -9.41 -4.41 -1.21
N LEU A 213 -9.24 -4.40 -2.54
CA LEU A 213 -8.34 -3.45 -3.22
C LEU A 213 -8.95 -2.08 -3.43
N LYS A 214 -10.23 -1.88 -3.04
CA LYS A 214 -10.99 -0.63 -3.25
C LYS A 214 -11.07 -0.20 -4.73
N TRP A 215 -11.08 -1.16 -5.65
CA TRP A 215 -11.20 -0.95 -7.10
C TRP A 215 -12.66 -1.04 -7.60
N GLY A 216 -13.64 -0.66 -6.78
CA GLY A 216 -15.08 -0.93 -6.98
C GLY A 216 -15.61 -0.75 -8.40
N ALA A 217 -15.29 0.36 -9.10
CA ALA A 217 -15.73 0.55 -10.48
C ALA A 217 -15.08 -0.45 -11.47
N ILE A 218 -13.81 -0.82 -11.23
CA ILE A 218 -13.07 -1.76 -12.08
C ILE A 218 -13.61 -3.16 -11.86
N THR A 219 -13.70 -3.61 -10.61
CA THR A 219 -14.20 -4.95 -10.28
C THR A 219 -15.66 -5.12 -10.67
N LYS A 220 -16.49 -4.07 -10.53
CA LYS A 220 -17.88 -4.07 -11.04
C LYS A 220 -17.90 -4.30 -12.55
N ARG A 221 -17.00 -3.66 -13.32
CA ARG A 221 -16.93 -3.86 -14.76
C ARG A 221 -16.50 -5.27 -15.15
N CYS A 222 -15.63 -5.93 -14.37
CA CYS A 222 -15.29 -7.33 -14.57
C CYS A 222 -16.51 -8.27 -14.48
N GLN A 223 -17.56 -7.89 -13.75
CA GLN A 223 -18.75 -8.69 -13.50
C GLN A 223 -19.94 -8.35 -14.40
N LEU A 224 -19.77 -7.40 -15.30
CA LEU A 224 -20.81 -7.07 -16.28
C LEU A 224 -20.98 -8.19 -17.32
N PRO A 225 -22.10 -8.19 -18.07
CA PRO A 225 -22.25 -9.05 -19.27
C PRO A 225 -21.07 -8.92 -20.22
N LEU A 226 -20.80 -9.97 -20.99
CA LEU A 226 -19.62 -10.12 -21.86
C LEU A 226 -19.29 -8.87 -22.68
N GLU A 227 -20.30 -8.23 -23.29
CA GLU A 227 -20.12 -7.10 -24.21
C GLU A 227 -19.62 -5.84 -23.46
N ARG A 228 -19.93 -5.72 -22.17
CA ARG A 228 -19.58 -4.56 -21.34
C ARG A 228 -18.37 -4.81 -20.44
N ARG A 229 -17.95 -6.07 -20.33
CA ARG A 229 -16.77 -6.48 -19.55
C ARG A 229 -15.49 -5.99 -20.24
N TYR A 230 -14.37 -6.00 -19.55
CA TYR A 230 -13.07 -5.86 -20.22
C TYR A 230 -12.88 -6.97 -21.22
N GLN A 231 -12.40 -6.66 -22.43
CA GLN A 231 -12.30 -7.63 -23.50
C GLN A 231 -11.03 -8.49 -23.40
N ASN A 232 -10.02 -7.99 -22.73
CA ASN A 232 -8.77 -8.68 -22.44
C ASN A 232 -8.17 -8.19 -21.09
N VAL A 233 -7.17 -8.89 -20.60
CA VAL A 233 -6.51 -8.57 -19.32
C VAL A 233 -5.70 -7.27 -19.44
N SER A 234 -5.19 -6.92 -20.62
CA SER A 234 -4.50 -5.65 -20.84
C SER A 234 -5.41 -4.46 -20.55
N ASP A 235 -6.66 -4.48 -21.07
CA ASP A 235 -7.65 -3.43 -20.80
C ASP A 235 -7.93 -3.28 -19.30
N LEU A 236 -8.00 -4.42 -18.57
CA LEU A 236 -8.19 -4.44 -17.13
C LEU A 236 -7.00 -3.82 -16.40
N THR A 237 -5.78 -4.25 -16.73
CA THR A 237 -4.55 -3.72 -16.08
C THR A 237 -4.32 -2.25 -16.40
N ASP A 238 -4.64 -1.82 -17.62
CA ASP A 238 -4.54 -0.42 -18.03
C ASP A 238 -5.57 0.47 -17.29
N ALA A 239 -6.79 -0.05 -17.09
CA ALA A 239 -7.78 0.64 -16.26
C ALA A 239 -7.30 0.80 -14.81
N ILE A 240 -6.65 -0.23 -14.24
CA ILE A 240 -6.04 -0.17 -12.89
C ILE A 240 -4.94 0.88 -12.86
N LYS A 241 -3.97 0.82 -13.78
CA LYS A 241 -2.85 1.76 -13.88
C LYS A 241 -3.33 3.20 -14.06
N LYS A 242 -4.32 3.41 -14.96
CA LYS A 242 -4.92 4.73 -15.22
C LYS A 242 -5.59 5.32 -13.98
N ARG A 243 -6.35 4.50 -13.25
CA ARG A 243 -6.97 4.92 -11.97
C ARG A 243 -5.93 5.33 -10.95
N GLU A 244 -4.88 4.55 -10.80
CA GLU A 244 -3.81 4.81 -9.84
C GLU A 244 -3.03 6.07 -10.18
N LYS A 245 -2.68 6.25 -11.46
CA LYS A 245 -2.04 7.49 -11.94
C LYS A 245 -2.94 8.70 -11.67
N ARG A 246 -4.25 8.59 -11.95
CA ARG A 246 -5.21 9.66 -11.65
C ARG A 246 -5.26 9.99 -10.16
N ASN A 247 -5.32 8.98 -9.30
CA ASN A 247 -5.36 9.20 -7.85
C ASN A 247 -4.05 9.83 -7.34
N SER A 248 -2.90 9.43 -7.88
CA SER A 248 -1.61 10.03 -7.58
C SER A 248 -1.57 11.49 -8.02
N VAL A 249 -1.99 11.79 -9.25
CA VAL A 249 -2.06 13.17 -9.78
C VAL A 249 -2.97 14.05 -8.93
N LEU A 250 -4.15 13.56 -8.55
CA LEU A 250 -5.07 14.29 -7.68
C LEU A 250 -4.48 14.54 -6.30
N ALA A 251 -3.76 13.56 -5.73
CA ALA A 251 -3.08 13.72 -4.45
C ALA A 251 -1.98 14.79 -4.53
N TRP A 252 -1.16 14.78 -5.59
CA TRP A 252 -0.14 15.81 -5.82
C TRP A 252 -0.75 17.19 -6.08
N ALA A 253 -1.82 17.27 -6.87
CA ALA A 253 -2.53 18.52 -7.12
C ALA A 253 -3.08 19.11 -5.82
N PHE A 254 -3.64 18.27 -4.93
CA PHE A 254 -4.11 18.69 -3.61
C PHE A 254 -2.96 19.20 -2.73
N ILE A 255 -1.82 18.51 -2.71
CA ILE A 255 -0.63 18.95 -1.95
C ILE A 255 -0.12 20.30 -2.49
N ILE A 256 -0.04 20.46 -3.81
CA ILE A 256 0.40 21.72 -4.45
C ILE A 256 -0.57 22.85 -4.08
N LEU A 257 -1.88 22.59 -4.15
CA LEU A 257 -2.90 23.57 -3.75
C LEU A 257 -2.73 24.00 -2.29
N LEU A 258 -2.49 23.05 -1.40
CA LEU A 258 -2.28 23.31 0.02
C LEU A 258 -1.02 24.17 0.26
N VAL A 259 0.07 23.86 -0.45
CA VAL A 259 1.33 24.62 -0.40
C VAL A 259 1.11 26.05 -0.93
N LEU A 260 0.35 26.19 -2.04
CA LEU A 260 0.01 27.50 -2.60
C LEU A 260 -0.80 28.35 -1.62
N VAL A 261 -1.82 27.74 -0.97
CA VAL A 261 -2.63 28.44 0.02
C VAL A 261 -1.76 28.90 1.22
N LEU A 262 -0.86 28.02 1.68
CA LEU A 262 0.09 28.39 2.73
C LEU A 262 1.03 29.52 2.30
N ALA A 263 1.56 29.47 1.09
CA ALA A 263 2.43 30.52 0.55
C ALA A 263 1.70 31.87 0.43
N ILE A 264 0.42 31.86 -0.02
CA ILE A 264 -0.41 33.06 -0.08
C ILE A 264 -0.66 33.63 1.34
N MET A 265 -0.94 32.75 2.31
CA MET A 265 -1.12 33.18 3.70
C MET A 265 0.15 33.83 4.28
N VAL A 266 1.32 33.17 4.05
CA VAL A 266 2.61 33.71 4.49
C VAL A 266 2.90 35.05 3.81
N TYR A 267 2.66 35.14 2.50
CA TYR A 267 2.84 36.39 1.74
C TYR A 267 1.91 37.49 2.27
N ALA A 268 0.62 37.20 2.48
CA ALA A 268 -0.33 38.18 3.02
C ALA A 268 0.08 38.68 4.43
N GLN A 269 0.65 37.78 5.26
CA GLN A 269 1.19 38.17 6.57
C GLN A 269 2.44 39.02 6.43
N SER A 270 3.36 38.70 5.50
CA SER A 270 4.58 39.50 5.31
C SER A 270 4.27 40.92 4.84
N VAL A 271 3.26 41.06 3.97
CA VAL A 271 2.79 42.41 3.54
C VAL A 271 2.21 43.18 4.73
N ARG A 272 1.38 42.56 5.57
CA ARG A 272 0.83 43.19 6.78
C ARG A 272 1.91 43.59 7.77
N VAL A 273 2.90 42.73 7.99
CA VAL A 273 4.05 43.04 8.83
C VAL A 273 4.86 44.25 8.28
N GLY A 274 5.04 44.26 6.95
CA GLY A 274 5.71 45.40 6.28
C GLY A 274 4.97 46.72 6.42
N GLU A 275 3.62 46.72 6.30
CA GLU A 275 2.79 47.91 6.55
C GLU A 275 2.85 48.37 8.01
N LEU A 276 2.78 47.41 8.95
CA LEU A 276 2.87 47.73 10.38
C LEU A 276 4.25 48.30 10.73
N SER A 277 5.34 47.73 10.15
CA SER A 277 6.68 48.29 10.33
C SER A 277 6.80 49.73 9.84
N ARG A 278 6.23 50.03 8.64
CA ARG A 278 6.20 51.40 8.11
C ARG A 278 5.43 52.38 9.01
N GLN A 279 4.29 51.92 9.57
CA GLN A 279 3.53 52.73 10.53
C GLN A 279 4.31 53.00 11.81
N VAL A 280 5.00 51.97 12.32
CA VAL A 280 5.86 52.12 13.50
C VAL A 280 7.03 53.09 13.23
N ASP A 281 7.68 52.96 12.04
CA ASP A 281 8.76 53.86 11.67
C ASP A 281 8.29 55.31 11.44
N SER A 282 7.10 55.50 10.83
CA SER A 282 6.48 56.81 10.70
C SER A 282 6.16 57.44 12.04
N ASN A 283 5.55 56.67 12.94
CA ASN A 283 5.24 57.13 14.29
C ASN A 283 6.52 57.43 15.08
N ARG A 284 7.61 56.69 14.85
CA ARG A 284 8.92 56.94 15.46
C ARG A 284 9.58 58.22 14.93
N GLN A 285 9.47 58.49 13.61
CA GLN A 285 9.95 59.72 13.00
C GLN A 285 9.16 60.94 13.52
N ASP A 286 7.83 60.81 13.64
CA ASP A 286 6.99 61.84 14.20
C ASP A 286 7.33 62.13 15.69
N GLN A 287 7.64 61.03 16.46
CA GLN A 287 8.12 61.21 17.83
C GLN A 287 9.48 61.88 17.92
N VAL A 288 10.44 61.49 17.02
CA VAL A 288 11.75 62.13 16.97
C VAL A 288 11.63 63.60 16.55
N GLY A 289 10.83 63.89 15.53
CA GLY A 289 10.57 65.26 15.11
C GLY A 289 9.82 66.10 16.18
N MET A 290 8.98 65.45 17.01
CA MET A 290 8.31 66.07 18.14
C MET A 290 9.31 66.32 19.29
N GLN A 291 10.25 65.40 19.53
CA GLN A 291 11.34 65.57 20.51
C GLN A 291 12.29 66.73 20.13
N GLU A 292 12.67 66.80 18.82
CA GLU A 292 13.53 67.93 18.35
C GLU A 292 12.81 69.27 18.46
N ARG A 293 11.53 69.38 18.15
CA ARG A 293 10.73 70.57 18.35
C ARG A 293 10.57 70.91 19.83
N MET A 294 10.52 69.90 20.68
CA MET A 294 10.40 70.04 22.10
C MET A 294 11.74 70.54 22.74
N GLN A 295 12.90 69.96 22.25
CA GLN A 295 14.23 70.42 22.66
C GLN A 295 14.50 71.88 22.23
N ALA A 296 14.11 72.26 21.01
CA ALA A 296 14.24 73.62 20.53
C ALA A 296 13.38 74.63 21.35
N ARG A 297 12.20 74.17 21.82
CA ARG A 297 11.38 74.99 22.77
C ARG A 297 11.98 75.11 24.16
N ILE A 298 12.62 74.07 24.67
CA ILE A 298 13.29 74.02 25.95
C ILE A 298 14.50 74.97 25.98
N GLN A 299 15.28 75.05 24.91
CA GLN A 299 16.41 75.96 24.77
C GLN A 299 15.98 77.48 24.74
N GLY A 300 14.70 77.70 24.39
CA GLY A 300 14.16 79.05 24.27
C GLY A 300 13.58 79.67 25.55
N THR A 301 13.43 78.88 26.62
CA THR A 301 12.77 79.45 27.88
C THR A 301 13.26 78.77 29.15
N GLU A 302 14.33 79.27 29.72
CA GLU A 302 14.86 78.87 31.07
C GLU A 302 13.89 79.05 32.22
N SER A 303 12.78 79.77 32.04
CA SER A 303 11.81 80.03 33.09
C SER A 303 10.68 78.97 33.22
N SER A 304 10.59 77.93 32.31
CA SER A 304 9.54 76.91 32.38
C SER A 304 10.07 75.51 32.76
N LEU A 305 11.25 75.44 33.32
CA LEU A 305 11.92 74.16 33.64
C LEU A 305 11.11 73.27 34.62
N ASN A 306 10.43 73.89 35.60
CA ASN A 306 9.60 73.17 36.57
C ASN A 306 8.33 72.55 35.95
N ASP A 307 7.66 73.27 35.03
CA ASP A 307 6.49 72.74 34.31
C ASP A 307 6.85 71.65 33.33
N SER A 308 8.09 71.69 32.76
CA SER A 308 8.58 70.65 31.82
C SER A 308 8.94 69.38 32.56
N LEU A 309 9.45 69.45 33.79
CA LEU A 309 9.80 68.28 34.61
C LEU A 309 8.55 67.48 35.02
N GLU A 310 7.48 68.16 35.37
CA GLU A 310 6.21 67.56 35.74
C GLU A 310 5.59 66.84 34.49
N LYS A 311 5.67 67.48 33.30
CA LYS A 311 5.21 66.87 32.01
C LYS A 311 6.02 65.69 31.60
N VAL A 312 7.35 65.66 31.80
CA VAL A 312 8.22 64.53 31.53
C VAL A 312 7.95 63.37 32.49
N THR A 313 7.65 63.65 33.75
CA THR A 313 7.31 62.62 34.75
C THR A 313 6.00 61.89 34.37
N ILE A 314 4.98 62.66 33.93
CA ILE A 314 3.70 62.14 33.48
C ILE A 314 3.86 61.33 32.20
N ALA A 315 4.74 61.71 31.25
CA ALA A 315 5.01 60.97 30.04
C ALA A 315 5.70 59.65 30.31
N ASN A 316 6.65 59.61 31.27
CA ASN A 316 7.31 58.35 31.65
C ASN A 316 6.37 57.36 32.37
N GLN A 317 5.45 57.93 33.23
CA GLN A 317 4.43 57.05 33.82
C GLN A 317 3.51 56.41 32.81
N LYS A 318 3.05 57.18 31.82
CA LYS A 318 2.24 56.64 30.72
C LYS A 318 2.99 55.61 29.82
N LEU A 319 4.32 55.79 29.68
CA LEU A 319 5.15 54.86 28.91
C LEU A 319 5.33 53.52 29.64
N GLN A 320 5.51 53.59 30.97
CA GLN A 320 5.57 52.41 31.83
C GLN A 320 4.25 51.62 31.82
N GLU A 321 3.12 52.34 31.89
CA GLU A 321 1.80 51.72 31.79
C GLU A 321 1.59 51.03 30.43
N LYS A 322 2.03 51.66 29.31
CA LYS A 322 1.99 51.06 27.97
C LYS A 322 2.88 49.83 27.86
N GLN A 323 4.11 49.85 28.42
CA GLN A 323 5.01 48.70 28.44
C GLN A 323 4.44 47.55 29.28
N GLN A 324 3.86 47.86 30.44
CA GLN A 324 3.18 46.83 31.25
C GLN A 324 1.99 46.22 30.53
N ALA A 325 1.19 47.04 29.85
CA ALA A 325 0.09 46.58 29.03
C ALA A 325 0.56 45.69 27.86
N GLN A 326 1.69 46.03 27.22
CA GLN A 326 2.26 45.27 26.12
C GLN A 326 2.84 43.92 26.58
N ASN A 327 3.48 43.90 27.75
CA ASN A 327 3.97 42.66 28.36
C ASN A 327 2.82 41.76 28.84
N ALA A 328 1.74 42.32 29.34
CA ALA A 328 0.53 41.59 29.71
C ALA A 328 -0.12 40.96 28.46
N LYS A 329 -0.15 41.68 27.34
CA LYS A 329 -0.63 41.17 26.07
C LYS A 329 0.20 39.99 25.56
N ARG A 330 1.54 40.13 25.60
CA ARG A 330 2.46 39.06 25.16
C ARG A 330 2.25 37.77 25.96
N LYS A 331 2.16 37.90 27.30
CA LYS A 331 1.91 36.75 28.17
C LYS A 331 0.61 36.02 27.82
N ARG A 332 -0.47 36.73 27.49
CA ARG A 332 -1.75 36.11 27.07
C ARG A 332 -1.60 35.30 25.79
N ILE A 333 -0.82 35.82 24.82
CA ILE A 333 -0.52 35.12 23.57
C ILE A 333 0.26 33.82 23.86
N ASP A 334 1.31 33.92 24.67
CA ASP A 334 2.14 32.76 25.03
C ASP A 334 1.34 31.70 25.80
N ASP A 335 0.46 32.11 26.73
CA ASP A 335 -0.43 31.22 27.46
C ASP A 335 -1.44 30.52 26.48
N ALA A 336 -1.98 31.26 25.53
CA ALA A 336 -2.86 30.67 24.50
C ALA A 336 -2.13 29.68 23.61
N ILE A 337 -0.91 29.97 23.19
CA ILE A 337 -0.07 29.04 22.41
C ILE A 337 0.26 27.81 23.25
N ALA A 338 0.63 27.95 24.52
CA ALA A 338 0.93 26.84 25.41
C ALA A 338 -0.29 25.91 25.59
N ASN A 339 -1.46 26.49 25.83
CA ASN A 339 -2.70 25.74 25.95
C ASN A 339 -3.06 25.03 24.65
N GLY A 340 -2.89 25.67 23.49
CA GLY A 340 -3.10 25.06 22.19
C GLY A 340 -2.17 23.86 21.93
N ARG A 341 -0.89 23.96 22.31
CA ARG A 341 0.07 22.84 22.23
C ARG A 341 -0.35 21.66 23.09
N ILE A 342 -0.79 21.92 24.33
CA ILE A 342 -1.31 20.87 25.23
C ILE A 342 -2.52 20.17 24.62
N ILE A 343 -3.41 20.91 23.97
CA ILE A 343 -4.59 20.35 23.29
C ILE A 343 -4.16 19.48 22.11
N ILE A 344 -3.24 19.95 21.29
CA ILE A 344 -2.69 19.18 20.16
C ILE A 344 -2.05 17.88 20.68
N ASP A 345 -1.20 17.95 21.70
CA ASP A 345 -0.52 16.79 22.27
C ASP A 345 -1.50 15.79 22.89
N LYS A 346 -2.51 16.27 23.63
CA LYS A 346 -3.57 15.43 24.19
C LYS A 346 -4.41 14.76 23.11
N THR A 347 -4.72 15.46 22.04
CA THR A 347 -5.52 14.91 20.92
C THR A 347 -4.73 13.85 20.16
N LEU A 348 -3.44 14.07 19.93
CA LEU A 348 -2.55 13.08 19.34
C LEU A 348 -2.38 11.85 20.26
N HIS A 349 -2.34 12.05 21.56
CA HIS A 349 -2.25 10.95 22.54
C HIS A 349 -3.57 10.18 22.66
N ALA A 350 -4.71 10.87 22.70
CA ALA A 350 -6.04 10.28 22.76
C ALA A 350 -6.42 9.57 21.45
N ALA A 351 -5.81 9.94 20.33
CA ALA A 351 -5.92 9.21 19.08
C ALA A 351 -5.40 7.75 19.19
N GLY A 352 -4.87 7.37 20.37
CA GLY A 352 -4.58 5.97 20.72
C GLY A 352 -3.43 5.34 19.96
N VAL A 353 -2.66 6.17 19.26
CA VAL A 353 -1.65 5.72 18.31
C VAL A 353 -0.56 4.89 18.96
N LYS A 354 -0.19 5.21 20.21
CA LYS A 354 0.86 4.50 20.92
C LYS A 354 0.41 3.11 21.42
N GLN A 355 -0.86 2.98 21.80
CA GLN A 355 -1.41 1.74 22.35
C GLN A 355 -1.88 0.75 21.27
N HIS A 356 -2.24 1.25 20.06
CA HIS A 356 -2.67 0.41 18.94
C HIS A 356 -1.51 -0.13 18.10
N LEU A 357 -0.36 0.51 18.14
CA LEU A 357 0.84 0.08 17.39
C LEU A 357 1.39 -1.27 17.88
N ASP A 358 1.30 -1.55 19.18
CA ASP A 358 1.78 -2.82 19.76
C ASP A 358 0.86 -4.03 19.48
N THR A 359 -0.34 -3.80 18.93
CA THR A 359 -1.34 -4.83 18.64
C THR A 359 -1.68 -4.98 17.16
N LEU A 360 -0.96 -4.31 16.27
CA LEU A 360 -1.32 -4.18 14.86
C LEU A 360 -1.02 -5.43 14.04
N LYS A 361 -2.11 -6.07 13.60
CA LYS A 361 -2.08 -7.15 12.60
C LYS A 361 -2.33 -6.66 11.15
N ASN A 362 -2.57 -5.35 10.92
CA ASN A 362 -2.94 -4.82 9.59
C ASN A 362 -2.56 -3.37 9.35
N PHE A 363 -1.38 -3.13 8.77
CA PHE A 363 -0.85 -1.79 8.48
C PHE A 363 -1.62 -1.00 7.40
N ALA A 364 -2.29 -1.66 6.47
CA ALA A 364 -3.02 -0.99 5.39
C ALA A 364 -4.31 -0.32 5.88
N TYR A 365 -5.07 -1.01 6.73
CA TYR A 365 -6.28 -0.46 7.33
C TYR A 365 -5.96 0.67 8.32
N PHE A 366 -4.85 0.54 9.03
CA PHE A 366 -4.38 1.51 10.02
C PHE A 366 -4.02 2.86 9.40
N ARG A 367 -3.44 2.90 8.21
CA ARG A 367 -3.07 4.16 7.55
C ARG A 367 -4.29 5.04 7.28
N ASP A 368 -5.39 4.47 6.82
CA ASP A 368 -6.62 5.22 6.53
C ASP A 368 -7.31 5.67 7.85
N ASP A 369 -7.31 4.83 8.89
CA ASP A 369 -7.85 5.17 10.22
C ASP A 369 -7.01 6.26 10.89
N VAL A 370 -5.70 6.17 10.83
CA VAL A 370 -4.77 7.18 11.34
C VAL A 370 -4.89 8.50 10.58
N PHE A 371 -5.03 8.45 9.27
CA PHE A 371 -5.26 9.66 8.48
C PHE A 371 -6.52 10.39 8.92
N HIS A 372 -7.62 9.66 9.17
CA HIS A 372 -8.86 10.22 9.70
C HIS A 372 -8.68 10.81 11.10
N ARG A 373 -7.94 10.15 11.98
CA ARG A 373 -7.68 10.61 13.36
C ARG A 373 -6.76 11.82 13.41
N ILE A 374 -5.74 11.85 12.54
CA ILE A 374 -4.86 13.03 12.38
C ILE A 374 -5.65 14.22 11.82
N SER A 375 -6.59 14.00 10.91
CA SER A 375 -7.50 15.04 10.44
C SER A 375 -8.31 15.63 11.58
N GLY A 376 -8.70 14.84 12.58
CA GLY A 376 -9.33 15.29 13.81
C GLY A 376 -8.47 16.27 14.64
N VAL A 377 -7.15 16.14 14.59
CA VAL A 377 -6.24 17.09 15.27
C VAL A 377 -6.33 18.49 14.66
N TYR A 378 -6.49 18.57 13.34
CA TYR A 378 -6.70 19.85 12.64
C TYR A 378 -8.03 20.49 13.04
N GLU A 379 -9.07 19.69 13.15
CA GLU A 379 -10.40 20.15 13.55
C GLU A 379 -10.41 20.68 14.99
N VAL A 380 -9.82 19.93 15.92
CA VAL A 380 -9.70 20.34 17.33
C VAL A 380 -8.85 21.59 17.49
N CYS A 381 -7.75 21.72 16.75
CA CYS A 381 -6.95 22.94 16.75
C CYS A 381 -7.74 24.15 16.23
N ASN A 382 -8.46 23.99 15.12
CA ASN A 382 -9.32 25.04 14.57
C ASN A 382 -10.46 25.43 15.52
N GLN A 383 -11.04 24.45 16.22
CA GLN A 383 -12.07 24.71 17.22
C GLN A 383 -11.51 25.48 18.42
N TYR A 384 -10.32 25.12 18.89
CA TYR A 384 -9.63 25.87 19.93
C TYR A 384 -9.37 27.30 19.48
N LEU A 385 -8.83 27.52 18.27
CA LEU A 385 -8.57 28.87 17.73
C LEU A 385 -9.87 29.70 17.63
N LYS A 386 -10.98 29.09 17.21
CA LYS A 386 -12.29 29.77 17.23
C LYS A 386 -12.73 30.13 18.65
N THR A 387 -12.47 29.28 19.62
CA THR A 387 -12.88 29.54 21.02
C THR A 387 -12.17 30.77 21.58
N ILE A 388 -10.85 30.91 21.33
CA ILE A 388 -10.05 32.03 21.82
C ILE A 388 -10.15 33.30 20.96
N SER A 389 -10.70 33.21 19.74
CA SER A 389 -10.71 34.32 18.77
C SER A 389 -11.38 35.59 19.27
N LYS A 390 -12.28 35.51 20.24
CA LYS A 390 -12.97 36.65 20.85
C LYS A 390 -12.11 37.41 21.86
N ASP A 391 -11.05 36.76 22.35
CA ASP A 391 -10.21 37.31 23.43
C ASP A 391 -8.93 38.00 22.92
N PHE A 392 -8.69 37.92 21.61
CA PHE A 392 -7.48 38.43 20.96
C PHE A 392 -7.79 39.26 19.73
N THR A 393 -6.95 40.22 19.42
CA THR A 393 -7.02 40.99 18.18
C THR A 393 -6.62 40.14 16.96
N GLU A 394 -6.96 40.58 15.75
CA GLU A 394 -6.68 39.88 14.51
C GLU A 394 -5.18 39.56 14.31
N ASN A 395 -4.29 40.50 14.71
CA ASN A 395 -2.84 40.33 14.64
C ASN A 395 -2.33 39.32 15.69
N GLU A 396 -2.87 39.38 16.90
CA GLU A 396 -2.55 38.40 17.95
C GLU A 396 -3.02 36.99 17.56
N MET A 397 -4.19 36.90 16.99
CA MET A 397 -4.72 35.63 16.47
C MET A 397 -3.89 35.09 15.31
N ALA A 398 -3.37 35.93 14.43
CA ALA A 398 -2.49 35.50 13.34
C ALA A 398 -1.18 34.89 13.88
N GLU A 399 -0.57 35.49 14.90
CA GLU A 399 0.63 34.97 15.57
C GLU A 399 0.37 33.63 16.25
N ILE A 400 -0.71 33.52 17.03
CA ILE A 400 -1.11 32.30 17.72
C ILE A 400 -1.38 31.20 16.72
N THR A 401 -2.16 31.50 15.68
CA THR A 401 -2.54 30.55 14.63
C THR A 401 -1.32 30.00 13.90
N ASN A 402 -0.42 30.89 13.45
CA ASN A 402 0.78 30.48 12.73
C ASN A 402 1.69 29.58 13.60
N THR A 403 1.88 29.97 14.86
CA THR A 403 2.71 29.20 15.79
C THR A 403 2.13 27.81 16.06
N LEU A 404 0.81 27.71 16.25
CA LEU A 404 0.15 26.44 16.50
C LEU A 404 0.10 25.54 15.24
N LEU A 405 -0.07 26.13 14.05
CA LEU A 405 -0.02 25.38 12.80
C LEU A 405 1.38 24.78 12.53
N ILE A 406 2.44 25.55 12.79
CA ILE A 406 3.81 25.04 12.68
C ILE A 406 4.05 23.92 13.69
N TYR A 407 3.64 24.12 14.95
CA TYR A 407 3.78 23.10 15.99
C TYR A 407 3.03 21.81 15.62
N GLN A 408 1.80 21.94 15.17
CA GLN A 408 0.96 20.84 14.72
C GLN A 408 1.61 20.10 13.54
N GLY A 409 2.07 20.83 12.52
CA GLY A 409 2.74 20.25 11.35
C GLY A 409 3.99 19.45 11.73
N ASN A 410 4.80 19.96 12.65
CA ASN A 410 5.97 19.26 13.16
C ASN A 410 5.59 17.98 13.92
N LYS A 411 4.58 18.03 14.77
CA LYS A 411 4.08 16.86 15.51
C LYS A 411 3.50 15.77 14.61
N VAL A 412 2.76 16.16 13.59
CA VAL A 412 2.24 15.26 12.58
C VAL A 412 3.38 14.61 11.77
N LYS A 413 4.41 15.39 11.43
CA LYS A 413 5.61 14.91 10.75
C LYS A 413 6.38 13.90 11.62
N GLU A 414 6.67 14.22 12.88
CA GLU A 414 7.30 13.30 13.85
C GLU A 414 6.52 11.98 13.95
N PHE A 415 5.21 12.06 13.90
CA PHE A 415 4.34 10.90 13.93
C PHE A 415 4.54 10.01 12.68
N TRP A 416 4.53 10.60 11.48
CA TRP A 416 4.71 9.84 10.24
C TRP A 416 6.11 9.22 10.13
N GLU A 417 7.15 9.91 10.59
CA GLU A 417 8.51 9.37 10.64
C GLU A 417 8.61 8.15 11.57
N ARG A 418 7.91 8.17 12.72
CA ARG A 418 7.82 7.00 13.61
C ARG A 418 7.01 5.86 13.00
N TYR A 419 5.92 6.17 12.34
CA TYR A 419 5.09 5.20 11.64
C TYR A 419 5.89 4.48 10.54
N ASP A 420 6.60 5.22 9.71
CA ASP A 420 7.43 4.66 8.63
C ASP A 420 8.55 3.75 9.16
N LYS A 421 9.19 4.15 10.25
CA LYS A 421 10.22 3.35 10.92
C LYS A 421 9.67 2.05 11.50
N MET A 422 8.48 2.09 12.07
CA MET A 422 7.84 0.90 12.64
C MET A 422 7.35 -0.04 11.54
N LYS A 423 6.83 0.52 10.45
CA LYS A 423 6.47 -0.24 9.26
C LYS A 423 7.67 -0.98 8.67
N GLU A 424 8.80 -0.28 8.53
CA GLU A 424 10.05 -0.89 8.07
C GLU A 424 10.49 -2.05 8.99
N THR A 425 10.32 -1.89 10.30
CA THR A 425 10.65 -2.93 11.29
C THR A 425 9.70 -4.13 11.17
N TYR A 426 8.42 -3.88 10.96
CA TYR A 426 7.40 -4.90 10.76
C TYR A 426 7.62 -5.67 9.45
N ASP A 427 7.90 -4.96 8.36
CA ASP A 427 8.19 -5.56 7.05
C ASP A 427 9.45 -6.44 7.12
N LYS A 428 10.49 -6.02 7.88
CA LYS A 428 11.68 -6.82 8.15
C LYS A 428 11.38 -8.08 8.99
N ALA A 429 10.51 -7.98 9.98
CA ALA A 429 10.12 -9.12 10.83
C ALA A 429 9.33 -10.18 10.02
N ILE A 430 8.45 -9.75 9.13
CA ILE A 430 7.73 -10.66 8.22
C ILE A 430 8.69 -11.35 7.25
N MET A 431 9.68 -10.63 6.70
CA MET A 431 10.67 -11.21 5.80
C MET A 431 11.62 -12.21 6.50
N GLN A 432 11.73 -12.15 7.83
CA GLN A 432 12.58 -13.05 8.64
C GLN A 432 11.84 -14.26 9.21
N GLY A 433 10.55 -14.46 8.91
CA GLY A 433 9.81 -15.69 9.20
C GLY A 433 9.36 -15.87 10.66
N ASN A 434 9.13 -14.79 11.38
CA ASN A 434 8.48 -14.78 12.70
C ASN A 434 7.04 -14.25 12.62
#